data_9330128e34baad4ec91e940a1f1eceab
#
_entry.id   9330128e34baad4ec91e940a1f1eceab
#
_cell.length_a   1.000
_cell.length_b   1.000
_cell.length_c   1.000
_cell.angle_alpha   90.00
_cell.angle_beta   90.00
_cell.angle_gamma   90.00
#
_symmetry.space_group_name_H-M   'P 1'
#
loop_
_entity.id
_entity.type
_entity.pdbx_description
1 polymer ?
#
loop_
_entity_poly.entity_id
_entity_poly.type
_entity_poly.pdbx_seq_one_letter_code
_entity_poly.pdbx_strand_id
1 'polypeptide(L)'
;WRSRLGPVQIAGELGLPASTVHAVLVRCRISRLSHIDRVDGEPIRRYEHNYPGSLIHVDVTKFGNIPDGGGWRFVGRVQGERNREATATRLRSRNNRYEPRLGTAFVHTVIDDHSRVAYAEICSDEKAATAIEVLRRAVTWFAARGVSVERVLSDNGSAYKSYAWRDACAELGITAKKTRPYRPQTNGKIERFHRTLADGWAYARFYGSESERRSALPGWLHFYNHHRHHSAIGAPPISRIDNNLPGHHT
;
A
#
# COMPACT_ATOMS: atom_id res chain seq x y z
N TRP A 1 -3.02 24.78 -18.78
CA TRP A 1 -3.62 23.72 -18.00
C TRP A 1 -3.81 22.42 -18.78
N ARG A 2 -4.57 22.44 -19.89
CA ARG A 2 -4.77 21.28 -20.77
C ARG A 2 -3.50 20.85 -21.50
N SER A 3 -2.57 21.77 -21.76
CA SER A 3 -1.32 21.53 -22.48
C SER A 3 -0.25 20.79 -21.68
N ARG A 4 -0.39 20.67 -20.35
CA ARG A 4 0.58 19.99 -19.44
C ARG A 4 2.01 20.54 -19.54
N LEU A 5 2.17 21.82 -19.85
CA LEU A 5 3.44 22.50 -19.97
C LEU A 5 4.03 22.82 -18.60
N GLY A 6 5.35 22.77 -18.49
CA GLY A 6 6.09 23.24 -17.31
C GLY A 6 6.21 24.76 -17.26
N PRO A 7 6.61 25.34 -16.10
CA PRO A 7 6.69 26.79 -15.93
C PRO A 7 7.58 27.50 -16.95
N VAL A 8 8.67 26.85 -17.38
CA VAL A 8 9.59 27.40 -18.39
C VAL A 8 8.93 27.49 -19.77
N GLN A 9 8.17 26.46 -20.16
CA GLN A 9 7.48 26.43 -21.44
C GLN A 9 6.34 27.45 -21.49
N ILE A 10 5.54 27.52 -20.43
CA ILE A 10 4.47 28.52 -20.28
C ILE A 10 5.07 29.94 -20.30
N ALA A 11 6.18 30.15 -19.62
CA ALA A 11 6.87 31.41 -19.60
C ALA A 11 7.31 31.84 -21.01
N GLY A 12 7.84 30.92 -21.81
CA GLY A 12 8.23 31.16 -23.20
C GLY A 12 7.05 31.57 -24.08
N GLU A 13 5.88 30.88 -23.93
CA GLU A 13 4.67 31.21 -24.68
C GLU A 13 4.06 32.57 -24.30
N LEU A 14 4.15 32.93 -23.01
CA LEU A 14 3.54 34.18 -22.49
C LEU A 14 4.46 35.36 -22.45
N GLY A 15 5.75 35.21 -22.76
CA GLY A 15 6.75 36.25 -22.62
C GLY A 15 7.01 36.72 -21.17
N LEU A 16 6.79 35.83 -20.20
CA LEU A 16 6.93 36.12 -18.77
C LEU A 16 8.17 35.42 -18.18
N PRO A 17 8.73 35.92 -17.05
CA PRO A 17 9.78 35.22 -16.33
C PRO A 17 9.26 33.88 -15.80
N ALA A 18 10.05 32.80 -15.93
CA ALA A 18 9.69 31.46 -15.47
C ALA A 18 9.42 31.39 -13.95
N SER A 19 10.12 32.21 -13.17
CA SER A 19 9.92 32.37 -11.72
C SER A 19 8.52 32.92 -11.38
N THR A 20 8.05 33.90 -12.15
CA THR A 20 6.71 34.49 -12.01
C THR A 20 5.63 33.43 -12.32
N VAL A 21 5.77 32.70 -13.44
CA VAL A 21 4.86 31.62 -13.80
C VAL A 21 4.86 30.53 -12.72
N HIS A 22 6.03 30.13 -12.24
CA HIS A 22 6.14 29.14 -11.16
C HIS A 22 5.44 29.62 -9.87
N ALA A 23 5.64 30.87 -9.47
CA ALA A 23 4.98 31.44 -8.28
C ALA A 23 3.45 31.44 -8.40
N VAL A 24 2.91 31.77 -9.57
CA VAL A 24 1.46 31.69 -9.86
C VAL A 24 0.98 30.26 -9.76
N LEU A 25 1.66 29.30 -10.40
CA LEU A 25 1.28 27.87 -10.37
C LEU A 25 1.30 27.30 -8.94
N VAL A 26 2.29 27.71 -8.12
CA VAL A 26 2.36 27.31 -6.70
C VAL A 26 1.18 27.88 -5.92
N ARG A 27 0.87 29.16 -6.09
CA ARG A 27 -0.27 29.84 -5.44
C ARG A 27 -1.59 29.17 -5.81
N CYS A 28 -1.75 28.78 -7.07
CA CYS A 28 -2.92 28.06 -7.57
C CYS A 28 -2.91 26.55 -7.22
N ARG A 29 -1.88 26.03 -6.53
CA ARG A 29 -1.69 24.62 -6.17
C ARG A 29 -1.64 23.65 -7.37
N ILE A 30 -1.22 24.14 -8.53
CA ILE A 30 -1.09 23.39 -9.78
C ILE A 30 0.35 23.33 -10.29
N SER A 31 1.34 23.63 -9.42
CA SER A 31 2.77 23.67 -9.77
C SER A 31 3.38 22.31 -10.11
N ARG A 32 2.72 21.21 -9.78
CA ARG A 32 3.19 19.85 -10.05
C ARG A 32 2.11 19.03 -10.74
N LEU A 33 2.46 18.33 -11.81
CA LEU A 33 1.55 17.40 -12.50
C LEU A 33 1.03 16.27 -11.58
N SER A 34 1.79 15.94 -10.53
CA SER A 34 1.35 14.98 -9.51
C SER A 34 0.24 15.50 -8.58
N HIS A 35 -0.06 16.80 -8.63
CA HIS A 35 -1.15 17.42 -7.87
C HIS A 35 -2.45 17.55 -8.67
N ILE A 36 -2.45 17.08 -9.91
CA ILE A 36 -3.53 17.26 -10.86
C ILE A 36 -4.01 15.90 -11.34
N ASP A 37 -5.32 15.71 -11.37
CA ASP A 37 -5.92 14.56 -12.04
C ASP A 37 -5.60 14.64 -13.55
N ARG A 38 -5.03 13.57 -14.10
CA ARG A 38 -4.60 13.56 -15.51
C ARG A 38 -5.75 13.47 -16.49
N VAL A 39 -6.93 13.09 -16.03
CA VAL A 39 -8.13 12.87 -16.86
C VAL A 39 -8.89 14.17 -17.05
N ASP A 40 -9.26 14.83 -15.96
CA ASP A 40 -10.07 16.05 -15.98
C ASP A 40 -9.28 17.33 -15.72
N GLY A 41 -8.01 17.17 -15.28
CA GLY A 41 -7.15 18.29 -15.00
C GLY A 41 -7.47 19.02 -13.69
N GLU A 42 -8.39 18.53 -12.88
CA GLU A 42 -8.73 19.12 -11.59
C GLU A 42 -7.63 18.91 -10.54
N PRO A 43 -7.44 19.83 -9.58
CA PRO A 43 -6.55 19.59 -8.47
C PRO A 43 -6.95 18.34 -7.70
N ILE A 44 -5.99 17.45 -7.46
CA ILE A 44 -6.23 16.25 -6.64
C ILE A 44 -6.59 16.71 -5.23
N ARG A 45 -7.83 16.54 -4.87
CA ARG A 45 -8.30 16.81 -3.51
C ARG A 45 -7.82 15.68 -2.60
N ARG A 46 -7.01 16.03 -1.61
CA ARG A 46 -6.74 15.11 -0.50
C ARG A 46 -7.98 15.06 0.37
N TYR A 47 -8.68 13.95 0.34
CA TYR A 47 -9.76 13.68 1.27
C TYR A 47 -9.29 12.72 2.36
N GLU A 48 -9.85 12.87 3.53
CA GLU A 48 -9.70 11.96 4.65
C GLU A 48 -11.09 11.74 5.23
N HIS A 49 -11.43 10.50 5.51
CA HIS A 49 -12.68 10.17 6.19
C HIS A 49 -12.63 10.62 7.65
N ASN A 50 -13.78 10.97 8.21
CA ASN A 50 -13.86 11.72 9.46
C ASN A 50 -13.54 10.89 10.71
N TYR A 51 -13.62 9.56 10.63
CA TYR A 51 -13.38 8.64 11.76
C TYR A 51 -12.84 7.29 11.31
N PRO A 52 -12.17 6.55 12.23
CA PRO A 52 -11.65 5.21 11.91
C PRO A 52 -12.77 4.25 11.53
N GLY A 53 -12.49 3.39 10.54
CA GLY A 53 -13.45 2.40 10.03
C GLY A 53 -14.44 2.93 8.99
N SER A 54 -14.60 4.25 8.85
CA SER A 54 -15.47 4.83 7.82
C SER A 54 -15.10 4.38 6.40
N LEU A 55 -13.80 4.16 6.15
CA LEU A 55 -13.29 3.56 4.92
C LEU A 55 -11.97 2.86 5.21
N ILE A 56 -11.86 1.61 4.78
CA ILE A 56 -10.57 0.91 4.68
C ILE A 56 -10.18 0.74 3.22
N HIS A 57 -8.88 0.76 2.94
CA HIS A 57 -8.32 0.42 1.64
C HIS A 57 -7.76 -0.98 1.69
N VAL A 58 -7.95 -1.76 0.62
CA VAL A 58 -7.38 -3.11 0.47
C VAL A 58 -6.61 -3.21 -0.83
N ASP A 59 -5.46 -3.88 -0.78
CA ASP A 59 -4.63 -4.12 -1.95
C ASP A 59 -3.62 -5.24 -1.68
N VAL A 60 -2.99 -5.76 -2.74
CA VAL A 60 -1.95 -6.80 -2.65
C VAL A 60 -0.67 -6.30 -3.30
N THR A 61 0.42 -6.32 -2.53
CA THR A 61 1.75 -6.08 -3.08
C THR A 61 2.57 -7.36 -3.13
N LYS A 62 3.49 -7.45 -4.07
CA LYS A 62 4.25 -8.67 -4.38
C LYS A 62 5.73 -8.45 -4.16
N PHE A 63 6.34 -9.37 -3.43
CA PHE A 63 7.79 -9.39 -3.24
C PHE A 63 8.34 -10.77 -3.66
N GLY A 64 9.39 -10.79 -4.48
CA GLY A 64 10.10 -12.03 -4.77
C GLY A 64 10.63 -12.64 -3.47
N ASN A 65 10.53 -13.97 -3.33
CA ASN A 65 11.06 -14.66 -2.16
C ASN A 65 12.59 -14.57 -2.09
N ILE A 66 13.12 -14.46 -0.90
CA ILE A 66 14.56 -14.37 -0.63
C ILE A 66 15.15 -15.78 -0.61
N PRO A 67 16.24 -16.04 -1.36
CA PRO A 67 16.95 -17.32 -1.28
C PRO A 67 17.67 -17.48 0.06
N ASP A 68 17.96 -18.74 0.43
CA ASP A 68 18.83 -19.02 1.56
C ASP A 68 20.24 -18.44 1.30
N GLY A 69 20.81 -17.80 2.30
CA GLY A 69 22.05 -17.03 2.16
C GLY A 69 21.86 -15.59 1.65
N GLY A 70 20.62 -15.17 1.46
CA GLY A 70 20.27 -13.77 1.12
C GLY A 70 20.13 -13.48 -0.37
N GLY A 71 19.40 -12.43 -0.66
CA GLY A 71 19.10 -11.98 -2.02
C GLY A 71 20.16 -11.03 -2.59
N TRP A 72 20.19 -10.90 -3.92
CA TRP A 72 21.19 -10.14 -4.67
C TRP A 72 21.36 -8.68 -4.25
N ARG A 73 20.33 -8.06 -3.67
CA ARG A 73 20.40 -6.66 -3.21
C ARG A 73 21.47 -6.44 -2.13
N PHE A 74 21.72 -7.45 -1.32
CA PHE A 74 22.65 -7.39 -0.19
C PHE A 74 23.94 -8.15 -0.43
N VAL A 75 23.90 -9.31 -1.10
CA VAL A 75 25.08 -10.14 -1.33
C VAL A 75 25.71 -9.95 -2.72
N GLY A 76 25.16 -9.05 -3.54
CA GLY A 76 25.58 -8.84 -4.91
C GLY A 76 25.00 -9.87 -5.90
N ARG A 77 25.04 -9.56 -7.20
CA ARG A 77 24.36 -10.36 -8.24
C ARG A 77 24.89 -11.79 -8.34
N VAL A 78 26.21 -11.96 -8.36
CA VAL A 78 26.85 -13.28 -8.53
C VAL A 78 26.50 -14.21 -7.36
N GLN A 79 26.66 -13.74 -6.13
CA GLN A 79 26.36 -14.55 -4.96
C GLN A 79 24.85 -14.77 -4.81
N GLY A 80 24.03 -13.74 -5.10
CA GLY A 80 22.57 -13.86 -5.08
C GLY A 80 22.04 -14.91 -6.07
N GLU A 81 22.63 -15.02 -7.26
CA GLU A 81 22.27 -16.06 -8.23
C GLU A 81 22.69 -17.46 -7.76
N ARG A 82 23.88 -17.62 -7.17
CA ARG A 82 24.30 -18.89 -6.57
C ARG A 82 23.36 -19.32 -5.44
N ASN A 83 22.97 -18.39 -4.58
CA ASN A 83 22.02 -18.64 -3.49
C ASN A 83 20.65 -19.06 -4.01
N ARG A 84 20.19 -18.38 -5.08
CA ARG A 84 18.93 -18.68 -5.75
C ARG A 84 18.93 -20.09 -6.37
N GLU A 85 20.02 -20.46 -7.06
CA GLU A 85 20.19 -21.77 -7.66
C GLU A 85 20.23 -22.88 -6.59
N ALA A 86 21.01 -22.71 -5.55
CA ALA A 86 21.12 -23.66 -4.44
C ALA A 86 19.77 -23.86 -3.73
N THR A 87 19.04 -22.75 -3.44
CA THR A 87 17.73 -22.79 -2.80
C THR A 87 16.70 -23.50 -3.69
N ALA A 88 16.66 -23.18 -5.00
CA ALA A 88 15.75 -23.81 -5.93
C ALA A 88 16.02 -25.31 -6.09
N THR A 89 17.28 -25.73 -6.10
CA THR A 89 17.69 -27.12 -6.13
C THR A 89 17.22 -27.86 -4.86
N ARG A 90 17.45 -27.29 -3.68
CA ARG A 90 16.98 -27.84 -2.40
C ARG A 90 15.46 -27.98 -2.34
N LEU A 91 14.73 -26.98 -2.84
CA LEU A 91 13.27 -26.95 -2.86
C LEU A 91 12.65 -27.71 -4.05
N ARG A 92 13.48 -28.22 -4.96
CA ARG A 92 13.05 -28.82 -6.24
C ARG A 92 12.10 -27.90 -7.02
N SER A 93 12.34 -26.59 -6.97
CA SER A 93 11.45 -25.57 -7.51
C SER A 93 12.05 -24.92 -8.76
N ARG A 94 11.57 -25.33 -9.92
CA ARG A 94 11.98 -24.81 -11.22
C ARG A 94 10.77 -24.53 -12.11
N ASN A 95 10.90 -23.60 -13.05
CA ASN A 95 9.88 -23.37 -14.05
C ASN A 95 10.01 -24.38 -15.23
N ASN A 96 9.13 -24.27 -16.21
CA ASN A 96 9.13 -25.15 -17.39
C ASN A 96 10.41 -25.01 -18.27
N ARG A 97 11.23 -24.00 -18.04
CA ARG A 97 12.55 -23.81 -18.68
C ARG A 97 13.71 -24.25 -17.78
N TYR A 98 13.41 -24.98 -16.71
CA TYR A 98 14.37 -25.45 -15.70
C TYR A 98 15.11 -24.31 -14.96
N GLU A 99 14.64 -23.06 -15.04
CA GLU A 99 15.21 -21.95 -14.30
C GLU A 99 14.74 -21.95 -12.83
N PRO A 100 15.57 -21.48 -11.89
CA PRO A 100 15.23 -21.41 -10.47
C PRO A 100 13.97 -20.57 -10.22
N ARG A 101 13.01 -21.11 -9.47
CA ARG A 101 11.78 -20.41 -9.09
C ARG A 101 11.59 -20.45 -7.58
N LEU A 102 11.78 -19.32 -6.94
CA LEU A 102 11.61 -19.22 -5.46
C LEU A 102 10.19 -18.81 -5.05
N GLY A 103 9.35 -18.44 -6.00
CA GLY A 103 7.99 -17.97 -5.73
C GLY A 103 7.93 -16.50 -5.31
N THR A 104 6.75 -16.13 -4.82
CA THR A 104 6.40 -14.74 -4.49
C THR A 104 5.66 -14.71 -3.17
N ALA A 105 6.00 -13.75 -2.32
CA ALA A 105 5.22 -13.39 -1.15
C ALA A 105 4.15 -12.38 -1.58
N PHE A 106 2.89 -12.76 -1.45
CA PHE A 106 1.73 -11.89 -1.69
C PHE A 106 1.34 -11.25 -0.36
N VAL A 107 1.64 -9.98 -0.20
CA VAL A 107 1.31 -9.25 1.03
C VAL A 107 -0.03 -8.57 0.84
N HIS A 108 -1.07 -9.15 1.41
CA HIS A 108 -2.40 -8.57 1.48
C HIS A 108 -2.41 -7.50 2.57
N THR A 109 -2.86 -6.32 2.24
CA THR A 109 -2.86 -5.15 3.13
C THR A 109 -4.25 -4.58 3.27
N VAL A 110 -4.57 -4.19 4.49
CA VAL A 110 -5.78 -3.42 4.83
C VAL A 110 -5.33 -2.21 5.64
N ILE A 111 -5.63 -1.00 5.18
CA ILE A 111 -5.27 0.24 5.88
C ILE A 111 -6.49 1.13 6.07
N ASP A 112 -6.69 1.63 7.28
CA ASP A 112 -7.76 2.58 7.56
C ASP A 112 -7.45 3.97 6.99
N ASP A 113 -8.45 4.55 6.35
CA ASP A 113 -8.33 5.85 5.68
C ASP A 113 -8.05 7.01 6.63
N HIS A 114 -8.67 7.01 7.80
CA HIS A 114 -8.54 8.07 8.81
C HIS A 114 -7.28 7.91 9.64
N SER A 115 -7.13 6.80 10.34
CA SER A 115 -6.03 6.58 11.29
C SER A 115 -4.70 6.21 10.64
N ARG A 116 -4.71 5.64 9.43
CA ARG A 116 -3.55 5.01 8.78
C ARG A 116 -3.09 3.73 9.47
N VAL A 117 -3.84 3.22 10.43
CA VAL A 117 -3.53 1.92 11.04
C VAL A 117 -3.64 0.83 9.98
N ALA A 118 -2.64 -0.03 9.93
CA ALA A 118 -2.50 -1.04 8.91
C ALA A 118 -2.49 -2.45 9.49
N TYR A 119 -3.19 -3.34 8.81
CA TYR A 119 -3.13 -4.78 8.98
C TYR A 119 -2.54 -5.38 7.71
N ALA A 120 -1.66 -6.37 7.81
CA ALA A 120 -1.14 -7.06 6.65
C ALA A 120 -0.77 -8.51 6.96
N GLU A 121 -0.95 -9.37 5.96
CA GLU A 121 -0.60 -10.80 6.00
C GLU A 121 0.13 -11.21 4.73
N ILE A 122 1.03 -12.18 4.87
CA ILE A 122 1.70 -12.80 3.73
C ILE A 122 0.97 -14.09 3.37
N CYS A 123 0.35 -14.10 2.20
CA CYS A 123 -0.39 -15.23 1.68
C CYS A 123 0.36 -15.93 0.52
N SER A 124 -0.17 -17.07 0.09
CA SER A 124 0.38 -17.87 -1.02
C SER A 124 -0.05 -17.37 -2.40
N ASP A 125 -1.13 -16.61 -2.48
CA ASP A 125 -1.70 -16.09 -3.73
C ASP A 125 -2.50 -14.79 -3.51
N GLU A 126 -3.04 -14.24 -4.59
CA GLU A 126 -3.91 -13.07 -4.63
C GLU A 126 -5.34 -13.39 -5.08
N LYS A 127 -5.79 -14.64 -4.90
CA LYS A 127 -7.12 -15.07 -5.32
C LYS A 127 -8.23 -14.45 -4.46
N ALA A 128 -9.46 -14.45 -5.00
CA ALA A 128 -10.61 -13.88 -4.31
C ALA A 128 -10.86 -14.55 -2.95
N ALA A 129 -10.76 -15.88 -2.86
CA ALA A 129 -10.93 -16.60 -1.60
C ALA A 129 -9.92 -16.12 -0.53
N THR A 130 -8.64 -16.01 -0.90
CA THR A 130 -7.59 -15.53 0.00
C THR A 130 -7.84 -14.08 0.44
N ALA A 131 -8.21 -13.21 -0.49
CA ALA A 131 -8.52 -11.81 -0.18
C ALA A 131 -9.73 -11.67 0.77
N ILE A 132 -10.76 -12.51 0.60
CA ILE A 132 -11.93 -12.57 1.48
C ILE A 132 -11.54 -12.99 2.89
N GLU A 133 -10.76 -14.05 3.03
CA GLU A 133 -10.30 -14.52 4.33
C GLU A 133 -9.43 -13.47 5.06
N VAL A 134 -8.55 -12.79 4.33
CA VAL A 134 -7.79 -11.67 4.89
C VAL A 134 -8.71 -10.52 5.34
N LEU A 135 -9.73 -10.17 4.53
CA LEU A 135 -10.71 -9.14 4.91
C LEU A 135 -11.43 -9.51 6.22
N ARG A 136 -11.92 -10.75 6.35
CA ARG A 136 -12.61 -11.24 7.56
C ARG A 136 -11.71 -11.11 8.80
N ARG A 137 -10.45 -11.56 8.71
CA ARG A 137 -9.49 -11.44 9.81
C ARG A 137 -9.15 -9.99 10.13
N ALA A 138 -8.98 -9.16 9.11
CA ALA A 138 -8.72 -7.73 9.29
C ALA A 138 -9.89 -7.02 9.99
N VAL A 139 -11.14 -7.28 9.58
CA VAL A 139 -12.35 -6.72 10.22
C VAL A 139 -12.42 -7.12 11.69
N THR A 140 -12.18 -8.40 12.00
CA THR A 140 -12.11 -8.88 13.40
C THR A 140 -11.00 -8.18 14.18
N TRP A 141 -9.83 -8.00 13.54
CA TRP A 141 -8.68 -7.32 14.16
C TRP A 141 -8.95 -5.83 14.43
N PHE A 142 -9.65 -5.13 13.53
CA PHE A 142 -10.12 -3.75 13.73
C PHE A 142 -11.19 -3.66 14.82
N ALA A 143 -12.16 -4.58 14.82
CA ALA A 143 -13.22 -4.65 15.81
C ALA A 143 -12.67 -4.83 17.25
N ALA A 144 -11.63 -5.66 17.41
CA ALA A 144 -10.92 -5.82 18.69
C ALA A 144 -10.23 -4.53 19.19
N ARG A 145 -10.14 -3.49 18.35
CA ARG A 145 -9.62 -2.16 18.66
C ARG A 145 -10.70 -1.08 18.67
N GLY A 146 -11.97 -1.47 18.79
CA GLY A 146 -13.11 -0.56 18.82
C GLY A 146 -13.45 0.09 17.47
N VAL A 147 -12.93 -0.44 16.36
CA VAL A 147 -13.15 0.14 15.03
C VAL A 147 -14.13 -0.73 14.24
N SER A 148 -15.32 -0.21 13.95
CA SER A 148 -16.30 -0.82 13.06
C SER A 148 -16.05 -0.39 11.63
N VAL A 149 -15.87 -1.35 10.71
CA VAL A 149 -15.61 -1.07 9.30
C VAL A 149 -16.91 -0.95 8.53
N GLU A 150 -17.14 0.20 7.88
CA GLU A 150 -18.36 0.48 7.10
C GLU A 150 -18.17 0.26 5.60
N ARG A 151 -17.02 0.64 5.08
CA ARG A 151 -16.73 0.64 3.64
C ARG A 151 -15.35 0.12 3.35
N VAL A 152 -15.21 -0.60 2.23
CA VAL A 152 -13.92 -1.05 1.72
C VAL A 152 -13.70 -0.52 0.31
N LEU A 153 -12.53 0.08 0.06
CA LEU A 153 -12.08 0.52 -1.26
C LEU A 153 -10.99 -0.43 -1.75
N SER A 154 -11.23 -1.02 -2.92
CA SER A 154 -10.25 -1.83 -3.64
C SER A 154 -9.93 -1.24 -5.01
N ASP A 155 -8.87 -1.71 -5.62
CA ASP A 155 -8.64 -1.51 -7.04
C ASP A 155 -9.61 -2.34 -7.91
N ASN A 156 -9.36 -2.36 -9.23
CA ASN A 156 -10.14 -3.14 -10.18
C ASN A 156 -9.52 -4.53 -10.45
N GLY A 157 -8.73 -5.09 -9.53
CA GLY A 157 -8.18 -6.44 -9.63
C GLY A 157 -9.26 -7.53 -9.72
N SER A 158 -8.91 -8.67 -10.32
CA SER A 158 -9.85 -9.77 -10.56
C SER A 158 -10.49 -10.30 -9.28
N ALA A 159 -9.71 -10.41 -8.19
CA ALA A 159 -10.20 -10.85 -6.89
C ALA A 159 -11.37 -9.99 -6.39
N TYR A 160 -11.21 -8.66 -6.46
CA TYR A 160 -12.18 -7.68 -5.98
C TYR A 160 -13.36 -7.44 -6.92
N LYS A 161 -13.29 -7.95 -8.17
CA LYS A 161 -14.42 -7.93 -9.12
C LYS A 161 -15.35 -9.12 -8.96
N SER A 162 -14.94 -10.16 -8.24
CA SER A 162 -15.70 -11.40 -8.09
C SER A 162 -17.02 -11.21 -7.34
N TYR A 163 -18.01 -12.03 -7.66
CA TYR A 163 -19.25 -12.08 -6.91
C TYR A 163 -19.00 -12.49 -5.46
N ALA A 164 -18.11 -13.48 -5.23
CA ALA A 164 -17.75 -13.93 -3.90
C ALA A 164 -17.22 -12.79 -3.00
N TRP A 165 -16.40 -11.87 -3.55
CA TRP A 165 -15.96 -10.71 -2.80
C TRP A 165 -17.09 -9.78 -2.39
N ARG A 166 -18.00 -9.49 -3.33
CA ARG A 166 -19.17 -8.66 -3.06
C ARG A 166 -20.06 -9.26 -1.99
N ASP A 167 -20.31 -10.57 -2.10
CA ASP A 167 -21.19 -11.30 -1.18
C ASP A 167 -20.55 -11.35 0.22
N ALA A 168 -19.25 -11.60 0.33
CA ALA A 168 -18.53 -11.55 1.60
C ALA A 168 -18.55 -10.14 2.24
N CYS A 169 -18.44 -9.07 1.45
CA CYS A 169 -18.61 -7.71 1.98
C CYS A 169 -20.03 -7.48 2.52
N ALA A 170 -21.05 -7.96 1.81
CA ALA A 170 -22.45 -7.87 2.24
C ALA A 170 -22.71 -8.65 3.55
N GLU A 171 -22.17 -9.87 3.67
CA GLU A 171 -22.22 -10.69 4.91
C GLU A 171 -21.59 -9.97 6.12
N LEU A 172 -20.52 -9.21 5.87
CA LEU A 172 -19.85 -8.42 6.91
C LEU A 172 -20.52 -7.05 7.19
N GLY A 173 -21.59 -6.71 6.47
CA GLY A 173 -22.25 -5.41 6.56
C GLY A 173 -21.41 -4.25 5.96
N ILE A 174 -20.44 -4.55 5.09
CA ILE A 174 -19.49 -3.59 4.55
C ILE A 174 -19.86 -3.22 3.12
N THR A 175 -19.93 -1.93 2.82
CA THR A 175 -20.14 -1.44 1.46
C THR A 175 -18.85 -1.52 0.64
N ALA A 176 -18.81 -2.38 -0.38
CA ALA A 176 -17.69 -2.48 -1.31
C ALA A 176 -17.68 -1.32 -2.32
N LYS A 177 -16.56 -0.60 -2.40
CA LYS A 177 -16.28 0.46 -3.38
C LYS A 177 -15.06 0.10 -4.20
N LYS A 178 -15.00 0.60 -5.45
CA LYS A 178 -13.86 0.40 -6.36
C LYS A 178 -13.29 1.75 -6.75
N THR A 179 -12.00 1.78 -7.00
CA THR A 179 -11.34 2.95 -7.60
C THR A 179 -11.94 3.22 -8.99
N ARG A 180 -12.12 4.50 -9.32
CA ARG A 180 -12.53 4.87 -10.68
C ARG A 180 -11.42 4.51 -11.68
N PRO A 181 -11.77 4.01 -12.87
CA PRO A 181 -10.79 3.78 -13.92
C PRO A 181 -9.94 5.04 -14.17
N TYR A 182 -8.66 4.85 -14.41
CA TYR A 182 -7.67 5.92 -14.67
C TYR A 182 -7.48 6.95 -13.54
N ARG A 183 -7.95 6.67 -12.32
CA ARG A 183 -7.75 7.52 -11.13
C ARG A 183 -7.00 6.77 -10.01
N PRO A 184 -5.71 6.44 -10.20
CA PRO A 184 -4.92 5.70 -9.22
C PRO A 184 -4.76 6.46 -7.89
N GLN A 185 -4.83 7.79 -7.93
CA GLN A 185 -4.72 8.64 -6.74
C GLN A 185 -5.78 8.34 -5.67
N THR A 186 -6.90 7.72 -6.02
CA THR A 186 -7.92 7.30 -5.04
C THR A 186 -7.38 6.22 -4.09
N ASN A 187 -6.37 5.44 -4.50
CA ASN A 187 -5.72 4.42 -3.68
C ASN A 187 -4.34 4.85 -3.15
N GLY A 188 -4.00 6.12 -3.27
CA GLY A 188 -2.68 6.66 -2.94
C GLY A 188 -2.22 6.44 -1.49
N LYS A 189 -3.16 6.19 -0.55
CA LYS A 189 -2.83 5.89 0.86
C LYS A 189 -2.20 4.52 1.01
N ILE A 190 -2.80 3.49 0.39
CA ILE A 190 -2.26 2.13 0.43
C ILE A 190 -0.99 2.01 -0.42
N GLU A 191 -0.90 2.71 -1.56
CA GLU A 191 0.32 2.77 -2.36
C GLU A 191 1.49 3.38 -1.58
N ARG A 192 1.24 4.43 -0.79
CA ARG A 192 2.23 5.02 0.11
C ARG A 192 2.63 4.04 1.22
N PHE A 193 1.67 3.32 1.77
CA PHE A 193 1.95 2.27 2.75
C PHE A 193 2.82 1.18 2.13
N HIS A 194 2.52 0.70 0.93
CA HIS A 194 3.33 -0.31 0.23
C HIS A 194 4.77 0.14 -0.01
N ARG A 195 5.00 1.41 -0.34
CA ARG A 195 6.37 1.96 -0.38
C ARG A 195 7.04 1.92 0.98
N THR A 196 6.34 2.35 2.02
CA THR A 196 6.86 2.31 3.39
C THR A 196 7.16 0.87 3.85
N LEU A 197 6.30 -0.09 3.48
CA LEU A 197 6.49 -1.51 3.73
C LEU A 197 7.71 -2.06 2.98
N ALA A 198 7.89 -1.68 1.72
CA ALA A 198 9.04 -2.08 0.92
C ALA A 198 10.36 -1.58 1.54
N ASP A 199 10.42 -0.30 1.89
CA ASP A 199 11.62 0.35 2.40
C ASP A 199 11.90 -0.02 3.87
N GLY A 200 10.86 -0.13 4.70
CA GLY A 200 10.99 -0.35 6.14
C GLY A 200 11.00 -1.81 6.57
N TRP A 201 10.53 -2.72 5.71
CA TRP A 201 10.50 -4.16 5.99
C TRP A 201 11.11 -5.00 4.88
N ALA A 202 10.53 -5.01 3.68
CA ALA A 202 10.88 -6.01 2.66
C ALA A 202 12.36 -5.93 2.23
N TYR A 203 12.92 -4.71 2.21
CA TYR A 203 14.28 -4.41 1.77
C TYR A 203 15.08 -3.57 2.80
N ALA A 204 14.60 -3.47 4.04
CA ALA A 204 15.21 -2.61 5.05
C ALA A 204 16.58 -3.09 5.52
N ARG A 205 16.81 -4.39 5.52
CA ARG A 205 18.02 -5.03 6.02
C ARG A 205 18.30 -6.33 5.28
N PHE A 206 19.47 -6.87 5.52
CA PHE A 206 19.78 -8.23 5.11
C PHE A 206 18.86 -9.23 5.82
N TYR A 207 18.30 -10.15 5.04
CA TYR A 207 17.59 -11.33 5.50
C TYR A 207 18.28 -12.55 4.89
N GLY A 208 18.65 -13.50 5.73
CA GLY A 208 19.31 -14.74 5.33
C GLY A 208 18.38 -15.72 4.62
N SER A 209 17.06 -15.52 4.72
CA SER A 209 16.05 -16.37 4.06
C SER A 209 14.69 -15.66 3.99
N GLU A 210 13.79 -16.23 3.19
CA GLU A 210 12.38 -15.79 3.14
C GLU A 210 11.67 -16.00 4.49
N SER A 211 11.97 -17.07 5.19
CA SER A 211 11.41 -17.34 6.53
C SER A 211 11.75 -16.23 7.52
N GLU A 212 12.99 -15.77 7.53
CA GLU A 212 13.43 -14.66 8.40
C GLU A 212 12.68 -13.38 8.07
N ARG A 213 12.54 -13.04 6.76
CA ARG A 213 11.78 -11.84 6.35
C ARG A 213 10.32 -11.94 6.79
N ARG A 214 9.68 -13.10 6.60
CA ARG A 214 8.27 -13.33 7.01
C ARG A 214 8.11 -13.15 8.52
N SER A 215 8.98 -13.74 9.31
CA SER A 215 8.97 -13.63 10.77
C SER A 215 9.16 -12.21 11.28
N ALA A 216 9.78 -11.33 10.51
CA ALA A 216 9.98 -9.92 10.87
C ALA A 216 8.74 -9.03 10.62
N LEU A 217 7.76 -9.48 9.82
CA LEU A 217 6.60 -8.65 9.45
C LEU A 217 5.74 -8.22 10.65
N PRO A 218 5.36 -9.11 11.59
CA PRO A 218 4.53 -8.71 12.73
C PRO A 218 5.17 -7.63 13.60
N GLY A 219 6.47 -7.76 13.90
CA GLY A 219 7.21 -6.76 14.67
C GLY A 219 7.31 -5.42 13.95
N TRP A 220 7.51 -5.44 12.62
CA TRP A 220 7.52 -4.22 11.83
C TRP A 220 6.14 -3.56 11.76
N LEU A 221 5.04 -4.32 11.63
CA LEU A 221 3.68 -3.78 11.66
C LEU A 221 3.35 -3.16 13.02
N HIS A 222 3.78 -3.81 14.10
CA HIS A 222 3.66 -3.22 15.44
C HIS A 222 4.38 -1.88 15.52
N PHE A 223 5.65 -1.83 15.09
CA PHE A 223 6.42 -0.58 15.03
C PHE A 223 5.72 0.48 14.17
N TYR A 224 5.24 0.11 12.97
CA TYR A 224 4.54 1.03 12.08
C TYR A 224 3.30 1.64 12.74
N ASN A 225 2.48 0.82 13.37
CA ASN A 225 1.22 1.26 13.96
C ASN A 225 1.40 2.05 15.26
N HIS A 226 2.34 1.66 16.12
CA HIS A 226 2.44 2.16 17.49
C HIS A 226 3.60 3.14 17.73
N HIS A 227 4.65 3.12 16.90
CA HIS A 227 5.87 3.88 17.19
C HIS A 227 6.29 4.82 16.06
N ARG A 228 5.95 4.48 14.81
CA ARG A 228 6.38 5.28 13.67
C ARG A 228 5.55 6.55 13.55
N HIS A 229 6.21 7.71 13.68
CA HIS A 229 5.58 9.00 13.34
C HIS A 229 5.15 9.05 11.87
N HIS A 230 3.87 9.28 11.63
CA HIS A 230 3.30 9.43 10.31
C HIS A 230 3.19 10.90 9.94
N SER A 231 3.93 11.36 8.92
CA SER A 231 4.04 12.78 8.54
C SER A 231 2.72 13.50 8.24
N ALA A 232 1.68 12.76 7.83
CA ALA A 232 0.37 13.35 7.53
C ALA A 232 -0.51 13.55 8.76
N ILE A 233 -0.23 12.85 9.86
CA ILE A 233 -1.02 12.90 11.09
C ILE A 233 -0.24 13.43 12.30
N GLY A 234 1.08 13.59 12.15
CA GLY A 234 1.95 14.14 13.20
C GLY A 234 2.15 13.24 14.43
N ALA A 235 1.70 11.98 14.38
CA ALA A 235 1.71 11.02 15.48
C ALA A 235 1.76 9.58 14.93
N PRO A 236 1.98 8.54 15.77
CA PRO A 236 1.78 7.15 15.36
C PRO A 236 0.32 6.88 14.96
N PRO A 237 0.06 6.01 13.96
CA PRO A 237 -1.29 5.70 13.49
C PRO A 237 -2.28 5.31 14.58
N ILE A 238 -1.85 4.53 15.56
CA ILE A 238 -2.72 4.01 16.63
C ILE A 238 -3.34 5.13 17.49
N SER A 239 -2.66 6.26 17.66
CA SER A 239 -3.16 7.38 18.47
C SER A 239 -4.49 7.95 17.97
N ARG A 240 -4.85 7.70 16.71
CA ARG A 240 -6.13 8.11 16.15
C ARG A 240 -7.27 7.10 16.37
N ILE A 241 -6.95 5.91 16.88
CA ILE A 241 -7.94 4.91 17.28
C ILE A 241 -8.20 5.02 18.77
N ASP A 242 -7.15 5.11 19.59
CA ASP A 242 -7.25 5.14 21.06
C ASP A 242 -8.12 6.29 21.57
N ASN A 243 -8.19 7.40 20.86
CA ASN A 243 -9.03 8.54 21.19
C ASN A 243 -10.54 8.33 20.98
N ASN A 244 -10.95 7.21 20.37
CA ASN A 244 -12.35 6.90 20.08
C ASN A 244 -12.93 5.80 20.99
N LEU A 245 -12.16 5.28 21.95
CA LEU A 245 -12.69 4.32 22.93
C LEU A 245 -13.56 5.06 23.95
N PRO A 246 -14.79 4.60 24.21
CA PRO A 246 -15.62 5.16 25.28
C PRO A 246 -14.91 5.02 26.63
N GLY A 247 -14.54 6.14 27.26
CA GLY A 247 -13.89 6.17 28.58
C GLY A 247 -12.54 6.91 28.65
N HIS A 248 -11.96 7.36 27.55
CA HIS A 248 -10.76 8.19 27.56
C HIS A 248 -11.06 9.67 27.24
N HIS A 249 -12.01 10.26 27.94
CA HIS A 249 -12.16 11.71 28.03
C HIS A 249 -11.71 12.14 29.44
N THR A 250 -10.42 12.47 29.55
CA THR A 250 -9.89 13.31 30.64
C THR A 250 -9.13 14.45 30.02
#